data_87a71799143de803f956757c261a3819
#
_entry.id   87a71799143de803f956757c261a3819
#
_cell.length_a   1.000
_cell.length_b   1.000
_cell.length_c   1.000
_cell.angle_alpha   90.00
_cell.angle_beta   90.00
_cell.angle_gamma   90.00
#
_symmetry.space_group_name_H-M   'P 1'
#
loop_
_entity.id
_entity.type
_entity.pdbx_description
1 polymer ?
#
loop_
_entity_poly.entity_id
_entity_poly.type
_entity_poly.pdbx_seq_one_letter_code
_entity_poly.pdbx_strand_id
1 'polypeptide(L)' 'MEIAVIGKKEFVVGFQLAGVQKTYSAETPEKLAETITKVIEDENVGILVLQNADLETLPRRLQVIIENSVRPTIVTL' A
#
# COMPACT_ATOMS: atom_id res chain seq x y z
N MET A 1 -5.17 -7.10 -13.99
CA MET A 1 -4.29 -6.81 -12.85
C MET A 1 -4.26 -5.31 -12.59
N GLU A 2 -4.51 -4.90 -11.36
CA GLU A 2 -4.55 -3.49 -11.02
C GLU A 2 -3.39 -3.12 -10.11
N ILE A 3 -3.01 -1.84 -10.18
CA ILE A 3 -1.97 -1.28 -9.32
C ILE A 3 -2.67 -0.44 -8.26
N ALA A 4 -2.33 -0.67 -6.99
CA ALA A 4 -2.83 0.13 -5.88
C ALA A 4 -1.66 0.86 -5.23
N VAL A 5 -1.90 2.08 -4.76
CA VAL A 5 -0.90 2.90 -4.09
C VAL A 5 -1.49 3.36 -2.76
N ILE A 6 -0.75 3.18 -1.69
CA ILE A 6 -1.17 3.60 -0.35
C ILE A 6 -0.04 4.42 0.26
N GLY A 7 -0.40 5.53 0.86
CA GLY A 7 0.58 6.37 1.54
C GLY A 7 -0.03 7.69 1.94
N LYS A 8 0.82 8.62 2.36
CA LYS A 8 0.37 9.96 2.69
C LYS A 8 -0.08 10.68 1.44
N LYS A 9 -0.87 11.72 1.62
CA LYS A 9 -1.50 12.43 0.52
C LYS A 9 -0.49 12.89 -0.54
N GLU A 10 0.65 13.43 -0.11
CA GLU A 10 1.65 13.94 -1.03
C GLU A 10 2.24 12.83 -1.91
N PHE A 11 2.40 11.64 -1.33
CA PHE A 11 2.91 10.49 -2.06
C PHE A 11 1.88 9.99 -3.07
N VAL A 12 0.64 9.87 -2.64
CA VAL A 12 -0.42 9.28 -3.44
C VAL A 12 -0.82 10.17 -4.62
N VAL A 13 -0.81 11.47 -4.41
CA VAL A 13 -1.28 12.43 -5.42
C VAL A 13 -0.49 12.34 -6.73
N GLY A 14 0.80 12.09 -6.63
CA GLY A 14 1.63 11.94 -7.83
C GLY A 14 1.18 10.76 -8.68
N PHE A 15 0.79 9.66 -8.05
CA PHE A 15 0.32 8.47 -8.77
C PHE A 15 -1.07 8.70 -9.35
N GLN A 16 -1.92 9.45 -8.65
CA GLN A 16 -3.24 9.81 -9.19
C GLN A 16 -3.09 10.61 -10.48
N LEU A 17 -2.18 11.57 -10.47
CA LEU A 17 -1.93 12.39 -11.66
C LEU A 17 -1.37 11.57 -12.81
N ALA A 18 -0.68 10.49 -12.51
CA ALA A 18 -0.15 9.59 -13.52
C ALA A 18 -1.19 8.58 -14.02
N GLY A 19 -2.39 8.60 -13.48
CA GLY A 19 -3.47 7.75 -13.97
C GLY A 19 -3.76 6.50 -13.16
N VAL A 20 -3.10 6.31 -12.03
CA VAL A 20 -3.40 5.16 -11.16
C VAL A 20 -4.75 5.40 -10.49
N GLN A 21 -5.66 4.45 -10.64
CA GLN A 21 -7.03 4.61 -10.14
C GLN A 21 -7.22 4.18 -8.70
N LYS A 22 -6.54 3.12 -8.27
CA LYS A 22 -6.66 2.64 -6.89
C LYS A 22 -5.60 3.28 -6.01
N THR A 23 -5.89 4.49 -5.55
CA THR A 23 -5.01 5.24 -4.67
C THR A 23 -5.72 5.50 -3.35
N TYR A 24 -5.03 5.28 -2.25
CA TYR A 24 -5.60 5.43 -0.92
C TYR A 24 -4.66 6.25 -0.06
N SER A 25 -5.14 7.36 0.50
CA SER A 25 -4.32 8.14 1.42
C SER A 25 -4.56 7.65 2.84
N ALA A 26 -3.48 7.50 3.60
CA ALA A 26 -3.52 7.06 4.98
C ALA A 26 -2.52 7.91 5.77
N GLU A 27 -3.03 8.77 6.64
CA GLU A 27 -2.20 9.75 7.33
C GLU A 27 -1.70 9.28 8.69
N THR A 28 -2.24 8.20 9.22
CA THR A 28 -1.83 7.64 10.50
C THR A 28 -1.41 6.19 10.34
N PRO A 29 -0.56 5.66 11.24
CA PRO A 29 -0.17 4.25 11.16
C PRO A 29 -1.36 3.30 11.26
N GLU A 30 -2.36 3.64 12.08
CA GLU A 30 -3.57 2.82 12.22
C GLU A 30 -4.35 2.75 10.92
N LYS A 31 -4.51 3.89 10.25
CA LYS A 31 -5.22 3.96 8.99
C LYS A 31 -4.44 3.23 7.89
N LEU A 32 -3.13 3.38 7.93
CA LEU A 32 -2.25 2.71 6.98
C LEU A 32 -2.39 1.18 7.08
N ALA A 33 -2.33 0.65 8.31
CA ALA A 33 -2.44 -0.78 8.53
C ALA A 33 -3.81 -1.31 8.08
N GLU A 34 -4.87 -0.58 8.40
CA GLU A 34 -6.22 -0.95 8.02
C GLU A 34 -6.37 -1.00 6.49
N THR A 35 -5.86 0.03 5.82
CA THR A 35 -5.96 0.14 4.37
C THR A 35 -5.16 -0.95 3.67
N ILE A 36 -3.94 -1.21 4.15
CA ILE A 36 -3.10 -2.26 3.58
C ILE A 36 -3.79 -3.62 3.69
N THR A 37 -4.39 -3.90 4.85
CA THR A 37 -5.08 -5.17 5.08
C THR A 37 -6.21 -5.35 4.06
N LYS A 38 -6.97 -4.29 3.81
CA LYS A 38 -8.06 -4.36 2.84
C LYS A 38 -7.56 -4.59 1.42
N VAL A 39 -6.48 -3.92 1.05
CA VAL A 39 -5.96 -4.01 -0.31
C VAL A 39 -5.34 -5.37 -0.57
N ILE A 40 -4.65 -5.94 0.42
CA ILE A 40 -4.07 -7.28 0.28
C ILE A 40 -5.15 -8.32 0.00
N GLU A 41 -6.36 -8.12 0.54
CA GLU A 41 -7.47 -9.04 0.33
C GLU A 41 -8.17 -8.83 -1.01
N ASP A 42 -7.86 -7.77 -1.73
CA ASP A 42 -8.48 -7.49 -3.02
C ASP A 42 -7.80 -8.30 -4.11
N GLU A 43 -8.51 -9.28 -4.65
CA GLU A 43 -7.94 -10.19 -5.64
C GLU A 43 -7.60 -9.53 -6.96
N ASN A 44 -8.15 -8.36 -7.22
CA ASN A 44 -7.88 -7.63 -8.47
C ASN A 44 -6.57 -6.86 -8.44
N VAL A 45 -6.01 -6.63 -7.26
CA VAL A 45 -4.76 -5.89 -7.11
C VAL A 45 -3.59 -6.85 -7.31
N GLY A 46 -2.78 -6.58 -8.33
CA GLY A 46 -1.59 -7.38 -8.59
C GLY A 46 -0.30 -6.75 -8.08
N ILE A 47 -0.30 -5.42 -7.95
CA ILE A 47 0.87 -4.68 -7.46
C ILE A 47 0.40 -3.67 -6.42
N LEU A 48 1.07 -3.63 -5.28
CA LEU A 48 0.80 -2.65 -4.23
C LEU A 48 2.06 -1.83 -4.01
N VAL A 49 1.95 -0.51 -4.19
CA VAL A 49 3.06 0.41 -4.02
C VAL A 49 2.94 1.09 -2.66
N LEU A 50 3.99 1.00 -1.87
CA LEU A 50 4.06 1.60 -0.55
C LEU A 50 5.32 2.44 -0.42
N GLN A 51 5.30 3.37 0.53
CA GLN A 51 6.47 4.17 0.84
C GLN A 51 7.28 3.45 1.92
N ASN A 52 8.57 3.29 1.69
CA ASN A 52 9.43 2.52 2.59
C ASN A 52 9.40 3.06 4.02
N ALA A 53 9.39 4.38 4.18
CA ALA A 53 9.32 5.00 5.51
C ALA A 53 8.05 4.59 6.27
N ASP A 54 6.96 4.36 5.57
CA ASP A 54 5.70 3.98 6.21
C ASP A 54 5.72 2.56 6.75
N LEU A 55 6.52 1.69 6.17
CA LEU A 55 6.59 0.30 6.62
C LEU A 55 7.09 0.20 8.05
N GLU A 56 7.96 1.11 8.45
CA GLU A 56 8.55 1.08 9.79
C GLU A 56 7.53 1.39 10.88
N THR A 57 6.41 2.00 10.52
CA THR A 57 5.36 2.34 11.48
C THR A 57 4.36 1.21 11.71
N LEU A 58 4.44 0.15 10.90
CA LEU A 58 3.48 -0.94 10.95
C LEU A 58 3.83 -1.97 12.02
N PRO A 59 2.83 -2.69 12.57
CA PRO A 59 3.10 -3.79 13.48
C PRO A 59 3.97 -4.84 12.80
N ARG A 60 4.84 -5.47 13.57
CA ARG A 60 5.75 -6.48 13.02
C ARG A 60 5.02 -7.59 12.27
N ARG A 61 3.87 -8.00 12.79
CA ARG A 61 3.06 -9.04 12.16
C ARG A 61 2.70 -8.67 10.73
N LEU A 62 2.29 -7.42 10.53
CA LEU A 62 1.89 -6.96 9.21
C LEU A 62 3.12 -6.81 8.30
N GLN A 63 4.26 -6.38 8.84
CA GLN A 63 5.49 -6.30 8.07
C GLN A 63 5.88 -7.66 7.51
N VAL A 64 5.74 -8.72 8.32
CA VAL A 64 6.06 -10.07 7.87
C VAL A 64 5.12 -10.52 6.75
N ILE A 65 3.83 -10.20 6.87
CA ILE A 65 2.86 -10.53 5.82
C ILE A 65 3.24 -9.85 4.52
N ILE A 66 3.64 -8.58 4.59
CA ILE A 66 4.03 -7.82 3.41
C ILE A 66 5.28 -8.41 2.77
N GLU A 67 6.28 -8.74 3.59
CA GLU A 67 7.55 -9.28 3.09
C GLU A 67 7.37 -10.61 2.38
N ASN A 68 6.39 -11.40 2.80
CA ASN A 68 6.15 -12.72 2.23
C ASN A 68 5.03 -12.75 1.22
N SER A 69 4.49 -11.59 0.85
CA SER A 69 3.37 -11.54 -0.07
C SER A 69 3.81 -11.91 -1.49
N VAL A 70 3.15 -12.90 -2.05
CA VAL A 70 3.35 -13.28 -3.44
C VAL A 70 2.36 -12.50 -4.30
N ARG A 71 1.18 -12.26 -3.78
CA ARG A 71 0.13 -11.53 -4.47
C ARG A 71 -0.67 -10.72 -3.46
N PRO A 72 -0.69 -9.40 -3.60
CA PRO A 72 -0.03 -8.60 -4.65
C PRO A 72 1.48 -8.54 -4.48
N THR A 73 2.19 -8.26 -5.56
CA THR A 73 3.61 -7.96 -5.49
C THR A 73 3.77 -6.61 -4.81
N ILE A 74 4.62 -6.54 -3.80
CA ILE A 74 4.82 -5.31 -3.04
C ILE A 74 6.04 -4.56 -3.59
N VAL A 75 5.83 -3.30 -3.92
CA VAL A 75 6.90 -2.41 -4.38
C VAL A 75 7.02 -1.29 -3.36
N THR A 76 8.21 -1.06 -2.83
CA THR A 76 8.45 0.02 -1.86
C THR A 76 9.37 1.08 -2.45
N LEU A 77 9.03 2.32 -2.21
CA LEU A 77 9.79 3.47 -2.71
C LEU A 77 10.34 4.36 -1.60
#